data_041d1c6d24d1d777155c220bba6757ca
#
_entry.id   041d1c6d24d1d777155c220bba6757ca
#
_cell.length_a   1.000
_cell.length_b   1.000
_cell.length_c   1.000
_cell.angle_alpha   90.00
_cell.angle_beta   90.00
_cell.angle_gamma   90.00
#
_symmetry.space_group_name_H-M   'P 1'
#
loop_
_entity.id
_entity.type
_entity.pdbx_description
1 polymer ?
#
loop_
_entity_poly.entity_id
_entity_poly.type
_entity_poly.pdbx_seq_one_letter_code
_entity_poly.pdbx_strand_id
1 'polypeptide(L)'
;MKSLNKSDISKLLPHREPMLLIDELHDIIDLKSATAVVNVKKNSFFVQGHFPDNPVMPGVLIVESFGQAAAALTAYGLDKSTYENKLVFLMGVEKARFRNPVIPDCKLILKIEAIRSHGRVWKYKGEAFVNHVKMADAIWSATIVDKK
;
A
#
# COMPACT_ATOMS: atom_id res chain seq x y z
N MET A 1 -16.41 10.89 -5.68
CA MET A 1 -15.45 10.14 -4.87
C MET A 1 -14.16 10.91 -4.74
N LYS A 2 -13.52 10.82 -3.57
CA LYS A 2 -12.32 11.60 -3.33
C LYS A 2 -11.08 10.94 -3.88
N SER A 3 -10.14 11.77 -4.31
CA SER A 3 -8.85 11.35 -4.83
C SER A 3 -7.76 12.09 -4.08
N LEU A 4 -6.74 11.36 -3.65
CA LEU A 4 -5.59 11.89 -2.93
C LEU A 4 -4.33 11.71 -3.76
N ASN A 5 -3.52 12.75 -3.82
CA ASN A 5 -2.20 12.69 -4.45
C ASN A 5 -1.14 12.31 -3.40
N LYS A 6 0.11 12.19 -3.83
CA LYS A 6 1.21 11.78 -2.94
C LYS A 6 1.41 12.74 -1.77
N SER A 7 1.24 14.04 -2.01
CA SER A 7 1.34 15.05 -0.95
C SER A 7 0.27 14.84 0.12
N ASP A 8 -0.97 14.57 -0.30
CA ASP A 8 -2.08 14.29 0.62
C ASP A 8 -1.80 13.03 1.43
N ILE A 9 -1.31 11.98 0.76
CA ILE A 9 -0.99 10.70 1.39
C ILE A 9 0.10 10.87 2.45
N SER A 10 1.11 11.71 2.17
CA SER A 10 2.21 11.95 3.11
C SER A 10 1.73 12.59 4.42
N LYS A 11 0.58 13.26 4.40
CA LYS A 11 -0.03 13.84 5.61
C LYS A 11 -0.72 12.80 6.47
N LEU A 12 -1.10 11.67 5.86
CA LEU A 12 -1.78 10.56 6.54
C LEU A 12 -0.79 9.51 7.06
N LEU A 13 0.34 9.35 6.40
CA LEU A 13 1.31 8.30 6.69
C LEU A 13 2.61 8.88 7.25
N PRO A 14 3.30 8.14 8.14
CA PRO A 14 4.63 8.54 8.60
C PRO A 14 5.72 8.26 7.58
N HIS A 15 5.44 7.44 6.56
CA HIS A 15 6.40 7.06 5.51
C HIS A 15 6.87 8.26 4.71
N ARG A 16 8.13 8.24 4.29
CA ARG A 16 8.74 9.29 3.45
C ARG A 16 9.60 8.65 2.37
N GLU A 17 9.91 9.43 1.35
CA GLU A 17 10.82 8.96 0.30
C GLU A 17 12.14 8.47 0.90
N PRO A 18 12.73 7.37 0.38
CA PRO A 18 12.28 6.62 -0.80
C PRO A 18 11.26 5.51 -0.48
N MET A 19 10.84 5.34 0.77
CA MET A 19 9.94 4.27 1.19
C MET A 19 8.45 4.61 1.07
N LEU A 20 8.08 5.81 0.69
CA LEU A 20 6.67 6.12 0.40
C LEU A 20 6.39 5.66 -1.03
N LEU A 21 5.75 4.52 -1.17
CA LEU A 21 5.59 3.83 -2.44
C LEU A 21 4.34 4.20 -3.22
N ILE A 22 3.22 4.49 -2.53
CA ILE A 22 1.97 4.77 -3.22
C ILE A 22 1.90 6.22 -3.68
N ASP A 23 1.48 6.41 -4.93
CA ASP A 23 1.44 7.73 -5.57
C ASP A 23 0.05 8.36 -5.55
N GLU A 24 -1.01 7.55 -5.53
CA GLU A 24 -2.40 8.00 -5.53
C GLU A 24 -3.27 7.06 -4.73
N LEU A 25 -4.33 7.62 -4.14
CA LEU A 25 -5.39 6.84 -3.50
C LEU A 25 -6.71 7.44 -3.95
N HIS A 26 -7.59 6.62 -4.51
CA HIS A 26 -8.88 7.08 -5.02
C HIS A 26 -9.98 6.02 -4.83
N ASP A 27 -11.20 6.37 -5.21
CA ASP A 27 -12.38 5.50 -5.04
C ASP A 27 -12.54 5.07 -3.58
N ILE A 28 -12.35 6.02 -2.67
CA ILE A 28 -12.32 5.77 -1.24
C ILE A 28 -13.72 5.60 -0.69
N ILE A 29 -13.97 4.47 -0.03
CA ILE A 29 -15.15 4.24 0.79
C ILE A 29 -14.62 4.16 2.22
N ASP A 30 -14.97 5.13 3.04
CA ASP A 30 -14.40 5.32 4.38
C ASP A 30 -14.33 4.02 5.19
N LEU A 31 -13.13 3.70 5.64
CA LEU A 31 -12.82 2.53 6.47
C LEU A 31 -13.16 1.19 5.82
N LYS A 32 -13.50 1.17 4.54
CA LYS A 32 -13.88 -0.07 3.83
C LYS A 32 -12.96 -0.44 2.69
N SER A 33 -12.77 0.45 1.73
CA SER A 33 -12.02 0.11 0.52
C SER A 33 -11.46 1.34 -0.17
N ALA A 34 -10.44 1.11 -0.98
CA ALA A 34 -9.85 2.15 -1.82
C ALA A 34 -9.04 1.50 -2.93
N THR A 35 -8.70 2.30 -3.92
CA THR A 35 -7.78 1.92 -4.98
C THR A 35 -6.55 2.81 -4.88
N ALA A 36 -5.37 2.20 -4.86
CA ALA A 36 -4.11 2.92 -4.85
C ALA A 36 -3.37 2.70 -6.16
N VAL A 37 -2.48 3.63 -6.50
CA VAL A 37 -1.64 3.53 -7.68
C VAL A 37 -0.19 3.66 -7.27
N VAL A 38 0.64 2.74 -7.77
CA VAL A 38 2.09 2.81 -7.65
C VAL A 38 2.66 2.95 -9.06
N ASN A 39 3.36 4.04 -9.31
CA ASN A 39 4.03 4.23 -10.60
C ASN A 39 5.39 3.52 -10.53
N VAL A 40 5.47 2.36 -11.17
CA VAL A 40 6.69 1.55 -11.19
C VAL A 40 7.54 1.98 -12.37
N LYS A 41 8.67 2.62 -12.09
CA LYS A 41 9.55 3.21 -13.10
C LYS A 41 10.90 2.53 -13.13
N LYS A 42 11.58 2.59 -14.28
CA LYS A 42 12.92 2.02 -14.43
C LYS A 42 13.93 2.63 -13.47
N ASN A 43 13.74 3.91 -13.09
CA ASN A 43 14.60 4.58 -12.14
C ASN A 43 14.14 4.47 -10.69
N SER A 44 13.07 3.72 -10.41
CA SER A 44 12.67 3.47 -9.04
C SER A 44 13.79 2.74 -8.30
N PHE A 45 14.05 3.14 -7.04
CA PHE A 45 15.17 2.59 -6.28
C PHE A 45 15.12 1.06 -6.17
N PHE A 46 13.91 0.50 -6.11
CA PHE A 46 13.71 -0.92 -5.84
C PHE A 46 13.91 -1.83 -7.06
N VAL A 47 14.09 -1.28 -8.27
CA VAL A 47 14.33 -2.10 -9.46
C VAL A 47 15.79 -2.12 -9.92
N GLN A 48 16.59 -1.16 -9.48
CA GLN A 48 17.96 -0.99 -9.97
C GLN A 48 18.86 -2.21 -9.74
N GLY A 49 18.69 -2.89 -8.63
CA GLY A 49 19.43 -4.11 -8.31
C GLY A 49 18.60 -5.38 -8.40
N HIS A 50 17.36 -5.29 -8.86
CA HIS A 50 16.41 -6.39 -8.81
C HIS A 50 15.69 -6.59 -10.16
N PHE A 51 16.35 -6.94 -11.22
CA PHE A 51 17.74 -7.32 -11.39
C PHE A 51 18.36 -6.44 -12.46
N PRO A 52 19.70 -6.27 -12.55
CA PRO A 52 20.32 -5.29 -13.45
C PRO A 52 19.85 -5.33 -14.91
N ASP A 53 19.74 -6.52 -15.51
CA ASP A 53 19.29 -6.65 -16.90
C ASP A 53 17.82 -7.08 -17.04
N ASN A 54 17.16 -7.35 -15.92
CA ASN A 54 15.76 -7.79 -15.90
C ASN A 54 15.05 -7.14 -14.69
N PRO A 55 14.71 -5.86 -14.80
CA PRO A 55 14.11 -5.15 -13.66
C PRO A 55 12.71 -5.64 -13.35
N VAL A 56 12.49 -5.98 -12.08
CA VAL A 56 11.20 -6.46 -11.56
C VAL A 56 10.99 -5.82 -10.18
N MET A 57 9.79 -5.34 -9.93
CA MET A 57 9.47 -4.86 -8.59
C MET A 57 9.48 -6.01 -7.59
N PRO A 58 10.26 -5.93 -6.51
CA PRO A 58 10.30 -6.99 -5.51
C PRO A 58 8.92 -7.27 -4.91
N GLY A 59 8.56 -8.55 -4.78
CA GLY A 59 7.27 -8.95 -4.23
C GLY A 59 7.05 -8.41 -2.83
N VAL A 60 8.09 -8.39 -1.99
CA VAL A 60 7.98 -7.86 -0.63
C VAL A 60 7.60 -6.39 -0.61
N LEU A 61 7.96 -5.62 -1.63
CA LEU A 61 7.59 -4.21 -1.75
C LEU A 61 6.18 -4.03 -2.31
N ILE A 62 5.65 -5.00 -3.02
CA ILE A 62 4.24 -5.02 -3.38
C ILE A 62 3.42 -5.16 -2.11
N VAL A 63 3.82 -6.06 -1.20
CA VAL A 63 3.17 -6.22 0.11
C VAL A 63 3.28 -4.94 0.94
N GLU A 64 4.45 -4.30 0.94
CA GLU A 64 4.62 -3.03 1.64
C GLU A 64 3.68 -1.96 1.05
N SER A 65 3.55 -1.92 -0.28
CA SER A 65 2.61 -0.98 -0.95
C SER A 65 1.17 -1.24 -0.54
N PHE A 66 0.75 -2.51 -0.45
CA PHE A 66 -0.55 -2.88 0.08
C PHE A 66 -0.75 -2.32 1.48
N GLY A 67 0.24 -2.50 2.35
CA GLY A 67 0.19 -2.02 3.73
C GLY A 67 0.05 -0.50 3.81
N GLN A 68 0.78 0.22 2.97
CA GLN A 68 0.71 1.68 2.92
C GLN A 68 -0.67 2.15 2.43
N ALA A 69 -1.19 1.51 1.39
CA ALA A 69 -2.52 1.85 0.88
C ALA A 69 -3.60 1.62 1.94
N ALA A 70 -3.52 0.50 2.65
CA ALA A 70 -4.44 0.18 3.74
C ALA A 70 -4.33 1.17 4.90
N ALA A 71 -3.10 1.54 5.27
CA ALA A 71 -2.86 2.53 6.32
C ALA A 71 -3.42 3.90 5.94
N ALA A 72 -3.24 4.32 4.69
CA ALA A 72 -3.78 5.58 4.19
C ALA A 72 -5.32 5.57 4.20
N LEU A 73 -5.93 4.47 3.75
CA LEU A 73 -7.38 4.29 3.79
C LEU A 73 -7.91 4.45 5.22
N THR A 74 -7.25 3.78 6.16
CA THR A 74 -7.67 3.79 7.57
C THR A 74 -7.51 5.17 8.20
N ALA A 75 -6.35 5.80 8.00
CA ALA A 75 -6.09 7.14 8.52
C ALA A 75 -7.06 8.17 7.95
N TYR A 76 -7.38 8.06 6.66
CA TYR A 76 -8.33 8.96 6.02
C TYR A 76 -9.72 8.90 6.65
N GLY A 77 -10.14 7.72 7.09
CA GLY A 77 -11.44 7.51 7.71
C GLY A 77 -11.48 7.79 9.23
N LEU A 78 -10.33 8.01 9.86
CA LEU A 78 -10.24 8.29 11.29
C LEU A 78 -10.04 9.77 11.56
N ASP A 79 -10.34 10.20 12.79
CA ASP A 79 -10.05 11.57 13.22
C ASP A 79 -8.55 11.82 13.26
N LYS A 80 -8.15 13.04 12.92
CA LYS A 80 -6.76 13.46 12.97
C LYS A 80 -6.10 13.16 14.32
N SER A 81 -6.81 13.38 15.41
CA SER A 81 -6.31 13.09 16.76
C SER A 81 -6.04 11.59 16.96
N THR A 82 -6.70 10.73 16.18
CA THR A 82 -6.54 9.28 16.31
C THR A 82 -5.30 8.78 15.58
N TYR A 83 -4.93 9.38 14.44
CA TYR A 83 -3.79 8.89 13.65
C TYR A 83 -2.53 9.74 13.76
N GLU A 84 -2.62 10.99 14.20
CA GLU A 84 -1.43 11.80 14.45
C GLU A 84 -0.57 11.18 15.55
N ASN A 85 0.74 11.28 15.40
CA ASN A 85 1.70 10.68 16.32
C ASN A 85 1.56 9.16 16.46
N LYS A 86 1.00 8.52 15.44
CA LYS A 86 0.90 7.07 15.37
C LYS A 86 1.85 6.51 14.32
N LEU A 87 2.25 5.26 14.56
CA LEU A 87 3.00 4.47 13.57
C LEU A 87 2.16 3.26 13.23
N VAL A 88 2.33 2.78 12.00
CA VAL A 88 1.64 1.59 11.53
C VAL A 88 2.68 0.50 11.27
N PHE A 89 2.53 -0.62 11.93
CA PHE A 89 3.42 -1.76 11.76
C PHE A 89 2.68 -2.95 11.17
N LEU A 90 3.30 -3.57 10.17
CA LEU A 90 2.83 -4.84 9.65
C LEU A 90 3.00 -5.89 10.74
N MET A 91 1.91 -6.58 11.11
CA MET A 91 1.94 -7.62 12.15
C MET A 91 2.21 -9.01 11.57
N GLY A 92 1.54 -9.30 10.49
CA GLY A 92 1.66 -10.61 9.88
C GLY A 92 1.01 -10.66 8.52
N VAL A 93 1.51 -11.56 7.70
CA VAL A 93 0.96 -11.83 6.38
C VAL A 93 0.48 -13.28 6.42
N GLU A 94 -0.85 -13.47 6.32
CA GLU A 94 -1.42 -14.82 6.34
C GLU A 94 -1.20 -15.53 5.01
N LYS A 95 -1.24 -14.74 3.92
CA LYS A 95 -1.18 -15.28 2.58
C LYS A 95 -0.71 -14.19 1.64
N ALA A 96 0.25 -14.51 0.79
CA ALA A 96 0.68 -13.62 -0.27
C ALA A 96 1.03 -14.48 -1.47
N ARG A 97 0.53 -14.10 -2.65
CA ARG A 97 0.82 -14.80 -3.90
C ARG A 97 1.29 -13.81 -4.94
N PHE A 98 2.35 -14.14 -5.63
CA PHE A 98 2.92 -13.35 -6.71
C PHE A 98 2.74 -14.14 -7.98
N ARG A 99 1.80 -13.71 -8.82
CA ARG A 99 1.34 -14.49 -9.98
C ARG A 99 2.06 -14.14 -11.27
N ASN A 100 2.43 -12.85 -11.39
CA ASN A 100 3.09 -12.33 -12.58
C ASN A 100 4.12 -11.28 -12.15
N PRO A 101 5.28 -11.21 -12.82
CA PRO A 101 6.28 -10.20 -12.48
C PRO A 101 5.80 -8.80 -12.86
N VAL A 102 6.06 -7.83 -11.98
CA VAL A 102 5.74 -6.42 -12.22
C VAL A 102 6.98 -5.77 -12.82
N ILE A 103 6.89 -5.47 -14.11
CA ILE A 103 8.02 -4.97 -14.90
C ILE A 103 7.82 -3.48 -15.19
N PRO A 104 8.79 -2.60 -14.89
CA PRO A 104 8.69 -1.19 -15.24
C PRO A 104 8.79 -1.01 -16.77
N ASP A 105 8.22 0.05 -17.37
CA ASP A 105 7.42 1.07 -16.70
C ASP A 105 5.96 0.63 -16.70
N CYS A 106 5.31 0.76 -15.57
CA CYS A 106 3.88 0.42 -15.52
C CYS A 106 3.20 1.12 -14.34
N LYS A 107 1.87 1.12 -14.36
CA LYS A 107 1.05 1.53 -13.22
C LYS A 107 0.53 0.28 -12.54
N LEU A 108 0.93 0.08 -11.30
CA LEU A 108 0.43 -1.01 -10.47
C LEU A 108 -0.79 -0.48 -9.71
N ILE A 109 -1.94 -1.09 -9.98
CA ILE A 109 -3.21 -0.72 -9.38
C ILE A 109 -3.50 -1.66 -8.22
N LEU A 110 -3.67 -1.09 -7.02
CA LEU A 110 -3.89 -1.86 -5.80
C LEU A 110 -5.34 -1.67 -5.33
N LYS A 111 -6.10 -2.73 -5.30
CA LYS A 111 -7.47 -2.71 -4.75
C LYS A 111 -7.41 -3.25 -3.33
N ILE A 112 -7.74 -2.40 -2.37
CA ILE A 112 -7.61 -2.69 -0.94
C ILE A 112 -8.99 -2.74 -0.30
N GLU A 113 -9.19 -3.73 0.56
CA GLU A 113 -10.42 -3.89 1.33
C GLU A 113 -10.09 -4.20 2.77
N ALA A 114 -10.70 -3.45 3.70
CA ALA A 114 -10.61 -3.77 5.13
C ALA A 114 -11.58 -4.89 5.43
N ILE A 115 -11.07 -6.01 5.94
CA ILE A 115 -11.89 -7.19 6.25
C ILE A 115 -12.53 -7.03 7.62
N ARG A 116 -11.73 -6.60 8.61
CA ARG A 116 -12.21 -6.37 9.98
C ARG A 116 -11.19 -5.59 10.78
N SER A 117 -11.64 -5.06 11.93
CA SER A 117 -10.76 -4.44 12.90
C SER A 117 -11.13 -4.94 14.29
N HIS A 118 -10.14 -4.99 15.17
CA HIS A 118 -10.33 -5.35 16.58
C HIS A 118 -9.30 -4.60 17.40
N GLY A 119 -9.76 -3.58 18.13
CA GLY A 119 -8.89 -2.71 18.87
C GLY A 119 -7.93 -1.97 17.94
N ARG A 120 -6.62 -2.18 18.13
CA ARG A 120 -5.59 -1.57 17.31
C ARG A 120 -5.18 -2.42 16.11
N VAL A 121 -5.79 -3.57 15.95
CA VAL A 121 -5.43 -4.53 14.90
C VAL A 121 -6.44 -4.43 13.77
N TRP A 122 -5.94 -4.25 12.56
CA TRP A 122 -6.74 -4.19 11.35
C TRP A 122 -6.31 -5.30 10.40
N LYS A 123 -7.28 -5.95 9.79
CA LYS A 123 -7.04 -7.01 8.81
C LYS A 123 -7.55 -6.56 7.45
N TYR A 124 -6.73 -6.77 6.43
CA TYR A 124 -7.00 -6.32 5.07
C TYR A 124 -6.75 -7.41 4.06
N LYS A 125 -7.35 -7.23 2.88
CA LYS A 125 -6.93 -7.98 1.69
C LYS A 125 -6.67 -7.00 0.55
N GLY A 126 -5.78 -7.38 -0.34
CA GLY A 126 -5.42 -6.57 -1.49
C GLY A 126 -5.18 -7.41 -2.72
N GLU A 127 -5.45 -6.80 -3.87
CA GLU A 127 -5.18 -7.38 -5.18
C GLU A 127 -4.46 -6.33 -6.00
N ALA A 128 -3.41 -6.73 -6.72
CA ALA A 128 -2.60 -5.83 -7.54
C ALA A 128 -2.74 -6.19 -9.01
N PHE A 129 -2.94 -5.19 -9.85
CA PHE A 129 -3.18 -5.36 -11.28
C PHE A 129 -2.27 -4.44 -12.13
N VAL A 130 -1.86 -4.95 -13.28
CA VAL A 130 -1.28 -4.13 -14.36
C VAL A 130 -2.05 -4.47 -15.62
N ASN A 131 -2.63 -3.46 -16.27
CA ASN A 131 -3.46 -3.64 -17.47
C ASN A 131 -4.53 -4.73 -17.30
N HIS A 132 -5.22 -4.70 -16.15
CA HIS A 132 -6.29 -5.64 -15.78
C HIS A 132 -5.84 -7.09 -15.56
N VAL A 133 -4.53 -7.36 -15.55
CA VAL A 133 -3.99 -8.68 -15.23
C VAL A 133 -3.56 -8.69 -13.77
N LYS A 134 -4.02 -9.69 -13.02
CA LYS A 134 -3.67 -9.81 -11.61
C LYS A 134 -2.20 -10.20 -11.46
N MET A 135 -1.43 -9.35 -10.79
CA MET A 135 -0.01 -9.57 -10.55
C MET A 135 0.24 -10.23 -9.19
N ALA A 136 -0.54 -9.85 -8.18
CA ALA A 136 -0.36 -10.36 -6.82
C ALA A 136 -1.64 -10.19 -6.02
N ASP A 137 -1.74 -10.93 -4.92
CA ASP A 137 -2.77 -10.72 -3.92
C ASP A 137 -2.23 -11.11 -2.54
N ALA A 138 -2.82 -10.55 -1.49
CA ALA A 138 -2.38 -10.81 -0.13
C ALA A 138 -3.49 -10.56 0.88
N ILE A 139 -3.35 -11.21 2.04
CA ILE A 139 -4.14 -10.96 3.25
C ILE A 139 -3.14 -10.71 4.36
N TRP A 140 -3.31 -9.61 5.08
CA TRP A 140 -2.35 -9.21 6.12
C TRP A 140 -3.04 -8.48 7.25
N SER A 141 -2.31 -8.34 8.36
CA SER A 141 -2.77 -7.59 9.52
C SER A 141 -1.73 -6.52 9.87
N ALA A 142 -2.23 -5.40 10.35
CA ALA A 142 -1.39 -4.29 10.80
C ALA A 142 -1.89 -3.79 12.15
N THR A 143 -0.98 -3.17 12.90
CA THR A 143 -1.32 -2.55 14.17
C THR A 143 -0.92 -1.08 14.17
N ILE A 144 -1.69 -0.28 14.90
CA ILE A 144 -1.42 1.15 15.06
C ILE A 144 -0.86 1.34 16.47
N VAL A 145 0.32 1.97 16.58
CA VAL A 145 0.99 2.21 17.86
C VAL A 145 1.38 3.67 18.00
N ASP A 146 1.57 4.10 19.25
CA ASP A 146 1.99 5.47 19.53
C ASP A 146 3.46 5.68 19.20
N LYS A 147 3.80 6.84 18.67
CA LYS A 147 5.19 7.28 18.53
C LYS A 147 5.77 7.49 19.92
N LYS A 148 7.02 7.07 20.09
CA LYS A 148 7.76 7.34 21.32
C LYS A 148 8.53 8.64 21.21
#